data_f7f658a99a58735f409d8655904a7883
#
_entry.id   f7f658a99a58735f409d8655904a7883
#
_cell.length_a   1.000
_cell.length_b   1.000
_cell.length_c   1.000
_cell.angle_alpha   90.00
_cell.angle_beta   90.00
_cell.angle_gamma   90.00
#
_symmetry.space_group_name_H-M   'P 1'
#
loop_
_entity.id
_entity.type
_entity.pdbx_description
1 polymer ?
#
loop_
_entity_poly.entity_id
_entity_poly.type
_entity_poly.pdbx_seq_one_letter_code
_entity_poly.pdbx_strand_id
1 'polypeptide(L)'
;MAFRYPYLLPALIALPALSAQAAPDIHTLTSSSIKTLQASSTIVTENQDALKTIPGDIALAYRLHRGMLAYKQPGMLRIEASIPHIATGYYIINGNQKLTVAPFVHKVQDTTGAPGKRQSLLDFGLVPPELLNDYNITFQRRENGLLCYKVQPKQASETNYDLIWIDPKTHITTQRYNYDRQGKFAKWFLYKNPQQVAPGIYVPTRVELYNTQNKLAGATVYQNIRVNQPLSDSLFKI
;
A
#
# COMPACT_ATOMS: atom_id res chain seq x y z
N MET A 1 62.73 46.66 19.88
CA MET A 1 61.32 46.69 19.45
C MET A 1 60.80 45.26 19.38
N ALA A 2 59.96 44.87 20.34
CA ALA A 2 59.42 43.51 20.39
C ALA A 2 57.97 43.52 19.94
N PHE A 3 57.68 42.86 18.82
CA PHE A 3 56.29 42.70 18.30
C PHE A 3 55.59 41.56 19.10
N ARG A 4 54.47 41.90 19.80
CA ARG A 4 53.59 40.96 20.42
C ARG A 4 52.51 40.57 19.42
N TYR A 5 52.40 39.29 19.05
CA TYR A 5 51.29 38.73 18.29
C TYR A 5 50.11 38.46 19.24
N PRO A 6 48.87 38.86 18.94
CA PRO A 6 47.73 38.46 19.72
C PRO A 6 47.31 37.03 19.29
N TYR A 7 47.21 36.10 20.26
CA TYR A 7 46.65 34.78 20.08
C TYR A 7 45.15 34.90 19.86
N LEU A 8 44.69 34.61 18.63
CA LEU A 8 43.26 34.39 18.32
C LEU A 8 42.87 32.99 18.82
N LEU A 9 42.05 32.89 19.86
CA LEU A 9 41.41 31.67 20.31
C LEU A 9 40.35 31.28 19.26
N PRO A 10 40.32 30.04 18.75
CA PRO A 10 39.25 29.59 17.89
C PRO A 10 37.94 29.48 18.69
N ALA A 11 36.92 30.18 18.26
CA ALA A 11 35.55 30.01 18.80
C ALA A 11 35.05 28.61 18.46
N LEU A 12 34.85 27.78 19.47
CA LEU A 12 34.21 26.47 19.32
C LEU A 12 32.73 26.72 18.99
N ILE A 13 32.35 26.59 17.73
CA ILE A 13 30.94 26.58 17.32
C ILE A 13 30.36 25.23 17.75
N ALA A 14 29.62 25.20 18.85
CA ALA A 14 28.83 24.05 19.25
C ALA A 14 27.70 23.87 18.22
N LEU A 15 27.84 22.86 17.35
CA LEU A 15 26.76 22.40 16.50
C LEU A 15 25.62 21.86 17.40
N PRO A 16 24.36 22.33 17.21
CA PRO A 16 23.26 21.77 17.94
C PRO A 16 23.17 20.28 17.63
N ALA A 17 23.20 19.44 18.66
CA ALA A 17 22.94 18.02 18.53
C ALA A 17 21.54 17.86 17.93
N LEU A 18 21.44 17.35 16.68
CA LEU A 18 20.18 16.90 16.12
C LEU A 18 19.63 15.83 17.09
N SER A 19 18.62 16.17 17.87
CA SER A 19 17.91 15.21 18.67
C SER A 19 17.32 14.16 17.70
N ALA A 20 17.83 12.93 17.76
CA ALA A 20 17.26 11.80 17.03
C ALA A 20 15.82 11.63 17.52
N GLN A 21 14.87 12.16 16.76
CA GLN A 21 13.45 12.05 17.08
C GLN A 21 13.10 10.56 17.02
N ALA A 22 12.57 10.01 18.13
CA ALA A 22 12.20 8.61 18.23
C ALA A 22 11.34 8.18 17.02
N ALA A 23 11.59 6.99 16.49
CA ALA A 23 10.81 6.43 15.40
C ALA A 23 9.34 6.33 15.84
N PRO A 24 8.38 6.87 15.06
CA PRO A 24 6.97 6.71 15.39
C PRO A 24 6.58 5.24 15.37
N ASP A 25 5.76 4.83 16.35
CA ASP A 25 5.24 3.48 16.40
C ASP A 25 4.26 3.24 15.24
N ILE A 26 4.55 2.26 14.38
CA ILE A 26 3.70 1.90 13.25
C ILE A 26 2.29 1.50 13.67
N HIS A 27 2.11 0.94 14.88
CA HIS A 27 0.80 0.57 15.40
C HIS A 27 -0.17 1.76 15.47
N THR A 28 0.34 2.96 15.75
CA THR A 28 -0.46 4.20 15.80
C THR A 28 -0.91 4.68 14.43
N LEU A 29 -0.26 4.21 13.36
CA LEU A 29 -0.52 4.61 11.97
C LEU A 29 -1.34 3.58 11.20
N THR A 30 -1.72 2.47 11.84
CA THR A 30 -2.58 1.48 11.20
C THR A 30 -4.02 1.98 11.07
N SER A 31 -4.73 1.49 10.06
CA SER A 31 -6.16 1.73 9.84
C SER A 31 -7.06 0.88 10.78
N SER A 32 -6.67 0.74 12.03
CA SER A 32 -7.37 -0.10 13.03
C SER A 32 -8.81 0.32 13.31
N SER A 33 -9.15 1.59 13.06
CA SER A 33 -10.51 2.13 13.15
C SER A 33 -11.44 1.69 12.02
N ILE A 34 -10.90 1.13 10.93
CA ILE A 34 -11.70 0.61 9.81
C ILE A 34 -11.98 -0.87 10.05
N LYS A 35 -13.17 -1.19 10.55
CA LYS A 35 -13.63 -2.58 10.76
C LYS A 35 -14.15 -3.22 9.48
N THR A 36 -14.82 -2.42 8.67
CA THR A 36 -15.28 -2.80 7.33
C THR A 36 -15.07 -1.63 6.37
N LEU A 37 -14.87 -1.94 5.09
CA LEU A 37 -14.82 -0.96 4.02
C LEU A 37 -15.46 -1.54 2.77
N GLN A 38 -16.30 -0.75 2.10
CA GLN A 38 -16.81 -1.03 0.76
C GLN A 38 -16.55 0.17 -0.15
N ALA A 39 -16.23 -0.11 -1.40
CA ALA A 39 -16.09 0.91 -2.43
C ALA A 39 -16.40 0.33 -3.81
N SER A 40 -16.90 1.17 -4.72
CA SER A 40 -16.86 0.88 -6.15
C SER A 40 -15.55 1.42 -6.74
N SER A 41 -15.03 0.75 -7.76
CA SER A 41 -13.81 1.17 -8.45
C SER A 41 -14.05 1.29 -9.95
N THR A 42 -13.35 2.25 -10.56
CA THR A 42 -13.35 2.44 -12.02
C THR A 42 -11.91 2.70 -12.46
N ILE A 43 -11.44 1.97 -13.47
CA ILE A 43 -10.17 2.25 -14.13
C ILE A 43 -10.39 3.43 -15.06
N VAL A 44 -9.67 4.52 -14.81
CA VAL A 44 -9.77 5.78 -15.57
C VAL A 44 -8.58 6.04 -16.47
N THR A 45 -7.50 5.28 -16.30
CA THR A 45 -6.33 5.29 -17.16
C THR A 45 -5.81 3.87 -17.32
N GLU A 46 -5.55 3.48 -18.57
CA GLU A 46 -4.99 2.19 -18.95
C GLU A 46 -3.99 2.41 -20.07
N ASN A 47 -2.69 2.25 -19.77
CA ASN A 47 -1.61 2.28 -20.75
C ASN A 47 -1.01 0.87 -20.86
N GLN A 48 -1.51 0.08 -21.79
CA GLN A 48 -1.13 -1.32 -21.93
C GLN A 48 0.37 -1.50 -22.22
N ASP A 49 1.01 -0.58 -22.94
CA ASP A 49 2.45 -0.68 -23.21
C ASP A 49 3.28 -0.47 -21.94
N ALA A 50 2.90 0.50 -21.10
CA ALA A 50 3.53 0.69 -19.80
C ALA A 50 3.20 -0.45 -18.82
N LEU A 51 1.96 -0.97 -18.82
CA LEU A 51 1.53 -2.09 -17.98
C LEU A 51 2.30 -3.38 -18.27
N LYS A 52 2.54 -3.70 -19.54
CA LYS A 52 3.29 -4.90 -19.95
C LYS A 52 4.76 -4.90 -19.49
N THR A 53 5.32 -3.74 -19.17
CA THR A 53 6.68 -3.65 -18.61
C THR A 53 6.74 -3.96 -17.11
N ILE A 54 5.59 -4.05 -16.45
CA ILE A 54 5.48 -4.36 -15.02
C ILE A 54 5.32 -5.88 -14.87
N PRO A 55 6.14 -6.55 -14.03
CA PRO A 55 6.04 -7.99 -13.82
C PRO A 55 4.67 -8.42 -13.28
N GLY A 56 4.20 -9.60 -13.72
CA GLY A 56 2.94 -10.23 -13.28
C GLY A 56 1.74 -9.88 -14.17
N ASP A 57 0.54 -10.27 -13.73
CA ASP A 57 -0.71 -10.20 -14.51
C ASP A 57 -1.41 -8.82 -14.42
N ILE A 58 -0.65 -7.77 -14.09
CA ILE A 58 -1.21 -6.43 -13.86
C ILE A 58 -1.85 -5.88 -15.13
N ALA A 59 -1.24 -6.08 -16.29
CA ALA A 59 -1.78 -5.63 -17.58
C ALA A 59 -3.17 -6.23 -17.86
N LEU A 60 -3.39 -7.48 -17.45
CA LEU A 60 -4.69 -8.15 -17.59
C LEU A 60 -5.71 -7.58 -16.59
N ALA A 61 -5.28 -7.33 -15.34
CA ALA A 61 -6.16 -6.79 -14.31
C ALA A 61 -6.72 -5.40 -14.68
N TYR A 62 -5.94 -4.57 -15.37
CA TYR A 62 -6.38 -3.24 -15.83
C TYR A 62 -7.37 -3.26 -17.00
N ARG A 63 -7.66 -4.41 -17.60
CA ARG A 63 -8.76 -4.57 -18.57
C ARG A 63 -10.13 -4.71 -17.90
N LEU A 64 -10.17 -4.87 -16.58
CA LEU A 64 -11.39 -5.02 -15.78
C LEU A 64 -11.86 -3.64 -15.33
N HIS A 65 -12.60 -2.94 -16.15
CA HIS A 65 -12.84 -1.50 -16.07
C HIS A 65 -13.65 -1.05 -14.85
N ARG A 66 -14.47 -1.91 -14.27
CA ARG A 66 -15.31 -1.60 -13.09
C ARG A 66 -15.18 -2.71 -12.07
N GLY A 67 -15.24 -2.33 -10.82
CA GLY A 67 -15.13 -3.29 -9.73
C GLY A 67 -15.80 -2.85 -8.44
N MET A 68 -15.84 -3.78 -7.53
CA MET A 68 -16.27 -3.60 -6.15
C MET A 68 -15.19 -4.13 -5.22
N LEU A 69 -14.95 -3.38 -4.16
CA LEU A 69 -14.09 -3.77 -3.06
C LEU A 69 -14.93 -3.96 -1.81
N ALA A 70 -14.75 -5.06 -1.10
CA ALA A 70 -15.25 -5.26 0.25
C ALA A 70 -14.11 -5.77 1.14
N TYR A 71 -13.94 -5.15 2.30
CA TYR A 71 -12.97 -5.55 3.32
C TYR A 71 -13.67 -5.67 4.67
N LYS A 72 -13.25 -6.66 5.46
CA LYS A 72 -13.66 -6.86 6.85
C LYS A 72 -12.49 -7.35 7.68
N GLN A 73 -12.24 -6.71 8.83
CA GLN A 73 -11.23 -7.18 9.77
C GLN A 73 -11.63 -8.54 10.37
N PRO A 74 -10.63 -9.43 10.65
CA PRO A 74 -9.23 -9.29 10.29
C PRO A 74 -8.96 -9.85 8.88
N GLY A 75 -8.44 -9.03 7.97
CA GLY A 75 -7.84 -9.46 6.70
C GLY A 75 -8.74 -10.17 5.68
N MET A 76 -10.06 -10.11 5.83
CA MET A 76 -10.97 -10.60 4.80
C MET A 76 -11.14 -9.55 3.72
N LEU A 77 -10.87 -9.94 2.46
CA LEU A 77 -10.95 -9.04 1.31
C LEU A 77 -11.65 -9.73 0.15
N ARG A 78 -12.57 -9.03 -0.48
CA ARG A 78 -13.19 -9.43 -1.76
C ARG A 78 -13.03 -8.32 -2.76
N ILE A 79 -12.51 -8.64 -3.94
CA ILE A 79 -12.47 -7.74 -5.07
C ILE A 79 -13.22 -8.41 -6.22
N GLU A 80 -14.26 -7.76 -6.68
CA GLU A 80 -14.95 -8.12 -7.90
C GLU A 80 -14.55 -7.15 -8.99
N ALA A 81 -14.43 -7.65 -10.20
CA ALA A 81 -14.13 -6.84 -11.36
C ALA A 81 -14.87 -7.39 -12.59
N SER A 82 -15.34 -6.50 -13.44
CA SER A 82 -16.11 -6.87 -14.61
C SER A 82 -15.60 -6.21 -15.88
N ILE A 83 -15.65 -6.98 -16.95
CA ILE A 83 -15.61 -6.49 -18.32
C ILE A 83 -17.05 -6.38 -18.76
N PRO A 84 -17.56 -5.18 -19.11
CA PRO A 84 -18.95 -5.02 -19.52
C PRO A 84 -19.34 -6.02 -20.61
N HIS A 85 -20.49 -6.68 -20.42
CA HIS A 85 -21.08 -7.66 -21.37
C HIS A 85 -20.28 -8.93 -21.66
N ILE A 86 -19.11 -9.15 -20.99
CA ILE A 86 -18.25 -10.31 -21.25
C ILE A 86 -18.15 -11.24 -20.05
N ALA A 87 -17.70 -10.71 -18.92
CA ALA A 87 -17.43 -11.56 -17.77
C ALA A 87 -17.31 -10.77 -16.46
N THR A 88 -17.61 -11.42 -15.36
CA THR A 88 -17.27 -10.96 -14.01
C THR A 88 -16.30 -11.95 -13.41
N GLY A 89 -15.20 -11.44 -12.85
CA GLY A 89 -14.28 -12.21 -12.06
C GLY A 89 -14.19 -11.63 -10.66
N TYR A 90 -13.79 -12.45 -9.70
CA TYR A 90 -13.52 -11.98 -8.35
C TYR A 90 -12.41 -12.80 -7.72
N TYR A 91 -11.79 -12.23 -6.71
CA TYR A 91 -11.00 -13.00 -5.78
C TYR A 91 -11.33 -12.64 -4.34
N ILE A 92 -11.17 -13.64 -3.48
CA ILE A 92 -11.43 -13.54 -2.05
C ILE A 92 -10.17 -13.93 -1.32
N ILE A 93 -9.81 -13.12 -0.32
CA ILE A 93 -8.83 -13.45 0.70
C ILE A 93 -9.61 -13.70 1.99
N ASN A 94 -9.37 -14.84 2.62
CA ASN A 94 -9.90 -15.14 3.94
C ASN A 94 -8.81 -15.88 4.73
N GLY A 95 -8.20 -15.18 5.68
CA GLY A 95 -7.00 -15.68 6.36
C GLY A 95 -5.88 -15.97 5.36
N ASN A 96 -5.37 -17.21 5.38
CA ASN A 96 -4.29 -17.64 4.49
C ASN A 96 -4.79 -18.24 3.16
N GLN A 97 -6.09 -18.25 2.92
CA GLN A 97 -6.64 -18.77 1.68
C GLN A 97 -6.97 -17.65 0.70
N LYS A 98 -6.73 -17.93 -0.57
CA LYS A 98 -7.06 -17.06 -1.70
C LYS A 98 -7.85 -17.85 -2.72
N LEU A 99 -9.10 -17.44 -2.98
CA LEU A 99 -9.90 -17.91 -4.09
C LEU A 99 -9.80 -16.92 -5.25
N THR A 100 -9.56 -17.43 -6.45
CA THR A 100 -9.64 -16.66 -7.70
C THR A 100 -10.69 -17.31 -8.60
N VAL A 101 -11.67 -16.52 -9.02
CA VAL A 101 -12.71 -16.94 -9.95
C VAL A 101 -12.70 -15.97 -11.14
N ALA A 102 -12.58 -16.52 -12.33
CA ALA A 102 -12.69 -15.82 -13.60
C ALA A 102 -13.24 -16.81 -14.66
N PRO A 103 -13.60 -16.37 -15.87
CA PRO A 103 -13.95 -17.31 -16.93
C PRO A 103 -12.88 -18.37 -17.09
N PHE A 104 -13.29 -19.64 -16.98
CA PHE A 104 -12.40 -20.83 -17.07
C PHE A 104 -11.37 -20.97 -15.93
N VAL A 105 -11.43 -20.12 -14.88
CA VAL A 105 -10.53 -20.22 -13.72
C VAL A 105 -11.36 -20.31 -12.45
N HIS A 106 -11.15 -21.38 -11.69
CA HIS A 106 -11.59 -21.52 -10.32
C HIS A 106 -10.44 -22.12 -9.51
N LYS A 107 -9.74 -21.29 -8.74
CA LYS A 107 -8.52 -21.70 -8.07
C LYS A 107 -8.48 -21.25 -6.62
N VAL A 108 -8.36 -22.21 -5.72
CA VAL A 108 -8.04 -21.97 -4.30
C VAL A 108 -6.54 -22.16 -4.09
N GLN A 109 -5.91 -21.24 -3.36
CA GLN A 109 -4.50 -21.28 -3.02
C GLN A 109 -4.30 -21.04 -1.53
N ASP A 110 -3.48 -21.86 -0.91
CA ASP A 110 -2.91 -21.58 0.41
C ASP A 110 -1.72 -20.62 0.25
N THR A 111 -1.74 -19.54 1.00
CA THR A 111 -0.73 -18.48 0.98
C THR A 111 0.03 -18.36 2.30
N THR A 112 -0.06 -19.38 3.18
CA THR A 112 0.58 -19.37 4.51
C THR A 112 2.07 -19.06 4.44
N GLY A 113 2.79 -19.67 3.51
CA GLY A 113 4.23 -19.42 3.30
C GLY A 113 4.56 -18.28 2.33
N ALA A 114 3.56 -17.54 1.85
CA ALA A 114 3.75 -16.52 0.81
C ALA A 114 2.76 -15.34 0.97
N PRO A 115 2.86 -14.57 2.07
CA PRO A 115 1.95 -13.47 2.36
C PRO A 115 1.95 -12.40 1.25
N GLY A 116 3.06 -12.20 0.54
CA GLY A 116 3.14 -11.30 -0.61
C GLY A 116 2.25 -11.66 -1.80
N LYS A 117 1.66 -12.85 -1.83
CA LYS A 117 0.65 -13.25 -2.85
C LYS A 117 -0.78 -12.84 -2.48
N ARG A 118 -0.98 -12.33 -1.28
CA ARG A 118 -2.28 -11.82 -0.84
C ARG A 118 -2.38 -10.32 -1.12
N GLN A 119 -3.52 -9.89 -1.61
CA GLN A 119 -3.89 -8.49 -1.61
C GLN A 119 -4.37 -8.09 -0.20
N SER A 120 -4.14 -6.84 0.15
CA SER A 120 -4.56 -6.27 1.44
C SER A 120 -4.99 -4.82 1.27
N LEU A 121 -5.47 -4.18 2.33
CA LEU A 121 -5.77 -2.74 2.28
C LEU A 121 -4.55 -1.87 1.95
N LEU A 122 -3.32 -2.39 2.06
CA LEU A 122 -2.13 -1.66 1.64
C LEU A 122 -2.14 -1.36 0.14
N ASP A 123 -2.77 -2.21 -0.68
CA ASP A 123 -2.94 -1.96 -2.11
C ASP A 123 -3.88 -0.78 -2.41
N PHE A 124 -4.63 -0.35 -1.40
CA PHE A 124 -5.54 0.80 -1.43
C PHE A 124 -5.03 1.99 -0.61
N GLY A 125 -3.75 1.95 -0.18
CA GLY A 125 -3.09 3.04 0.54
C GLY A 125 -3.40 3.08 2.04
N LEU A 126 -3.84 1.98 2.63
CA LEU A 126 -4.15 1.87 4.04
C LEU A 126 -3.33 0.74 4.67
N VAL A 127 -2.76 0.94 5.85
CA VAL A 127 -1.99 -0.09 6.55
C VAL A 127 -2.92 -0.84 7.50
N PRO A 128 -3.43 -2.03 7.14
CA PRO A 128 -4.31 -2.77 8.04
C PRO A 128 -3.52 -3.37 9.19
N PRO A 129 -4.09 -3.47 10.42
CA PRO A 129 -3.36 -3.96 11.60
C PRO A 129 -2.86 -5.39 11.44
N GLU A 130 -3.59 -6.26 10.74
CA GLU A 130 -3.18 -7.65 10.47
C GLU A 130 -1.94 -7.77 9.59
N LEU A 131 -1.56 -6.72 8.86
CA LEU A 131 -0.31 -6.71 8.09
C LEU A 131 0.91 -6.93 9.00
N LEU A 132 0.85 -6.46 10.25
CA LEU A 132 1.91 -6.60 11.23
C LEU A 132 2.15 -8.07 11.65
N ASN A 133 1.19 -8.97 11.41
CA ASN A 133 1.36 -10.38 11.71
C ASN A 133 2.34 -11.07 10.76
N ASP A 134 2.31 -10.69 9.49
CA ASP A 134 3.05 -11.34 8.41
C ASP A 134 4.29 -10.56 7.94
N TYR A 135 4.39 -9.26 8.32
CA TYR A 135 5.44 -8.38 7.84
C TYR A 135 6.22 -7.73 8.99
N ASN A 136 7.52 -7.59 8.79
CA ASN A 136 8.36 -6.67 9.56
C ASN A 136 8.21 -5.28 8.93
N ILE A 137 7.76 -4.31 9.73
CA ILE A 137 7.61 -2.93 9.29
C ILE A 137 8.57 -2.07 10.10
N THR A 138 9.60 -1.55 9.44
CA THR A 138 10.69 -0.83 10.10
C THR A 138 10.77 0.60 9.59
N PHE A 139 10.79 1.55 10.53
CA PHE A 139 10.99 2.96 10.22
C PHE A 139 12.36 3.17 9.55
N GLN A 140 12.38 3.95 8.48
CA GLN A 140 13.58 4.28 7.73
C GLN A 140 13.99 5.73 7.96
N ARG A 141 13.08 6.66 7.70
CA ARG A 141 13.34 8.11 7.80
C ARG A 141 12.05 8.92 7.75
N ARG A 142 12.18 10.20 8.13
CA ARG A 142 11.17 11.22 7.86
C ARG A 142 11.61 12.01 6.62
N GLU A 143 10.69 12.24 5.71
CA GLU A 143 10.97 12.92 4.44
C GLU A 143 9.77 13.77 4.03
N ASN A 144 9.95 15.09 3.86
CA ASN A 144 8.88 16.03 3.49
C ASN A 144 7.62 15.94 4.38
N GLY A 145 7.80 15.71 5.68
CA GLY A 145 6.70 15.55 6.65
C GLY A 145 6.07 14.16 6.68
N LEU A 146 6.41 13.27 5.75
CA LEU A 146 5.96 11.89 5.66
C LEU A 146 6.89 10.96 6.44
N LEU A 147 6.37 9.81 6.85
CA LEU A 147 7.10 8.77 7.55
C LEU A 147 7.35 7.61 6.58
N CYS A 148 8.63 7.35 6.28
CA CYS A 148 9.02 6.24 5.41
C CYS A 148 9.26 4.98 6.23
N TYR A 149 8.60 3.88 5.85
CA TYR A 149 8.78 2.55 6.42
C TYR A 149 9.14 1.54 5.34
N LYS A 150 10.00 0.57 5.71
CA LYS A 150 10.22 -0.64 4.92
C LYS A 150 9.25 -1.72 5.41
N VAL A 151 8.50 -2.31 4.49
CA VAL A 151 7.55 -3.41 4.71
C VAL A 151 8.12 -4.65 4.05
N GLN A 152 8.51 -5.64 4.82
CA GLN A 152 9.15 -6.87 4.33
C GLN A 152 8.48 -8.10 4.94
N PRO A 153 8.12 -9.13 4.15
CA PRO A 153 7.59 -10.38 4.68
C PRO A 153 8.52 -10.98 5.75
N LYS A 154 7.93 -11.55 6.81
CA LYS A 154 8.69 -12.26 7.85
C LYS A 154 9.25 -13.59 7.35
N GLN A 155 8.67 -14.14 6.28
CA GLN A 155 9.10 -15.40 5.68
C GLN A 155 10.46 -15.24 5.01
N ALA A 156 11.45 -16.02 5.44
CA ALA A 156 12.82 -15.95 4.92
C ALA A 156 12.94 -16.25 3.41
N SER A 157 11.98 -16.97 2.84
CA SER A 157 11.91 -17.25 1.40
C SER A 157 11.45 -16.05 0.56
N GLU A 158 10.88 -15.00 1.19
CA GLU A 158 10.40 -13.80 0.52
C GLU A 158 11.30 -12.61 0.89
N THR A 159 12.18 -12.24 -0.03
CA THR A 159 13.13 -11.12 0.15
C THR A 159 12.68 -9.83 -0.53
N ASN A 160 11.56 -9.87 -1.26
CA ASN A 160 10.91 -8.67 -1.79
C ASN A 160 10.45 -7.76 -0.65
N TYR A 161 10.44 -6.47 -0.90
CA TYR A 161 9.98 -5.50 0.08
C TYR A 161 9.35 -4.28 -0.58
N ASP A 162 8.61 -3.54 0.22
CA ASP A 162 8.07 -2.24 -0.16
C ASP A 162 8.69 -1.13 0.69
N LEU A 163 8.87 0.04 0.10
CA LEU A 163 8.99 1.29 0.84
C LEU A 163 7.65 2.02 0.76
N ILE A 164 7.12 2.41 1.91
CA ILE A 164 5.86 3.15 2.00
C ILE A 164 6.08 4.48 2.71
N TRP A 165 5.43 5.53 2.25
CA TRP A 165 5.41 6.84 2.89
C TRP A 165 4.03 7.11 3.43
N ILE A 166 3.92 7.27 4.75
CA ILE A 166 2.65 7.48 5.46
C ILE A 166 2.58 8.93 5.91
N ASP A 167 1.44 9.57 5.64
CA ASP A 167 1.10 10.87 6.22
C ASP A 167 0.66 10.68 7.69
N PRO A 168 1.39 11.24 8.68
CA PRO A 168 1.07 11.06 10.09
C PRO A 168 -0.25 11.70 10.54
N LYS A 169 -0.86 12.57 9.72
CA LYS A 169 -2.14 13.23 10.03
C LYS A 169 -3.34 12.42 9.57
N THR A 170 -3.24 11.83 8.39
CA THR A 170 -4.34 11.08 7.76
C THR A 170 -4.17 9.58 7.87
N HIS A 171 -2.98 9.09 8.26
CA HIS A 171 -2.55 7.69 8.29
C HIS A 171 -2.64 7.00 6.91
N ILE A 172 -2.73 7.78 5.84
CA ILE A 172 -2.73 7.27 4.47
C ILE A 172 -1.29 7.03 4.02
N THR A 173 -1.05 5.90 3.38
CA THR A 173 0.12 5.71 2.53
C THR A 173 -0.01 6.60 1.32
N THR A 174 0.87 7.57 1.14
CA THR A 174 0.85 8.48 -0.02
C THR A 174 1.61 7.93 -1.21
N GLN A 175 2.64 7.13 -0.94
CA GLN A 175 3.50 6.50 -1.94
C GLN A 175 3.89 5.09 -1.49
N ARG A 176 4.05 4.17 -2.47
CA ARG A 176 4.55 2.82 -2.25
C ARG A 176 5.45 2.40 -3.39
N TYR A 177 6.69 2.05 -3.10
CA TYR A 177 7.68 1.55 -4.06
C TYR A 177 7.90 0.08 -3.82
N ASN A 178 7.68 -0.74 -4.86
CA ASN A 178 7.91 -2.18 -4.79
C ASN A 178 9.30 -2.55 -5.29
N TYR A 179 9.97 -3.42 -4.55
CA TYR A 179 11.25 -4.02 -4.89
C TYR A 179 11.10 -5.54 -4.96
N ASP A 180 11.69 -6.15 -5.98
CA ASP A 180 11.67 -7.59 -6.15
C ASP A 180 12.63 -8.32 -5.17
N ARG A 181 12.74 -9.65 -5.33
CA ARG A 181 13.59 -10.48 -4.47
C ARG A 181 15.08 -10.18 -4.59
N GLN A 182 15.51 -9.58 -5.67
CA GLN A 182 16.88 -9.13 -5.93
C GLN A 182 17.12 -7.69 -5.45
N GLY A 183 16.12 -7.04 -4.86
CA GLY A 183 16.16 -5.64 -4.45
C GLY A 183 16.09 -4.67 -5.63
N LYS A 184 15.70 -5.15 -6.82
CA LYS A 184 15.50 -4.30 -7.99
C LYS A 184 14.14 -3.63 -7.93
N PHE A 185 14.12 -2.33 -8.20
CA PHE A 185 12.88 -1.56 -8.31
C PHE A 185 11.99 -2.10 -9.44
N ALA A 186 10.72 -2.34 -9.14
CA ALA A 186 9.79 -2.98 -10.07
C ALA A 186 8.65 -2.07 -10.52
N LYS A 187 8.06 -1.30 -9.62
CA LYS A 187 6.93 -0.38 -9.86
C LYS A 187 6.69 0.48 -8.65
N TRP A 188 5.84 1.51 -8.80
CA TRP A 188 5.42 2.31 -7.67
C TRP A 188 3.99 2.83 -7.82
N PHE A 189 3.42 3.21 -6.68
CA PHE A 189 2.06 3.70 -6.58
C PHE A 189 2.02 5.08 -5.93
N LEU A 190 1.10 5.92 -6.39
CA LEU A 190 0.65 7.13 -5.69
C LEU A 190 -0.80 6.94 -5.26
N TYR A 191 -1.06 7.27 -4.00
CA TYR A 191 -2.39 7.28 -3.40
C TYR A 191 -2.80 8.73 -3.19
N LYS A 192 -3.82 9.16 -3.92
CA LYS A 192 -4.20 10.57 -4.07
C LYS A 192 -5.62 10.85 -3.61
N ASN A 193 -5.92 12.13 -3.50
CA ASN A 193 -7.24 12.66 -3.21
C ASN A 193 -7.82 12.04 -1.92
N PRO A 194 -7.16 12.23 -0.76
CA PRO A 194 -7.66 11.75 0.50
C PRO A 194 -9.04 12.34 0.79
N GLN A 195 -10.02 11.48 1.10
CA GLN A 195 -11.35 11.86 1.51
C GLN A 195 -11.58 11.41 2.95
N GLN A 196 -12.10 12.31 3.78
CA GLN A 196 -12.58 11.93 5.10
C GLN A 196 -13.94 11.24 4.94
N VAL A 197 -14.02 9.96 5.27
CA VAL A 197 -15.22 9.12 5.09
C VAL A 197 -15.97 8.90 6.41
N ALA A 198 -15.31 9.18 7.53
CA ALA A 198 -15.90 9.25 8.87
C ALA A 198 -14.99 10.13 9.77
N PRO A 199 -15.41 10.57 10.95
CA PRO A 199 -14.56 11.34 11.85
C PRO A 199 -13.20 10.67 12.08
N GLY A 200 -12.12 11.35 11.71
CA GLY A 200 -10.74 10.86 11.83
C GLY A 200 -10.34 9.71 10.88
N ILE A 201 -11.22 9.28 9.98
CA ILE A 201 -10.94 8.20 9.02
C ILE A 201 -10.82 8.78 7.61
N TYR A 202 -9.63 8.66 7.02
CA TYR A 202 -9.32 9.09 5.67
C TYR A 202 -9.03 7.89 4.77
N VAL A 203 -9.46 7.97 3.51
CA VAL A 203 -9.22 6.94 2.49
C VAL A 203 -8.80 7.65 1.19
N PRO A 204 -7.77 7.19 0.50
CA PRO A 204 -7.43 7.72 -0.82
C PRO A 204 -8.50 7.31 -1.82
N THR A 205 -8.93 8.24 -2.66
CA THR A 205 -9.96 7.97 -3.69
C THR A 205 -9.37 7.72 -5.07
N ARG A 206 -8.04 7.86 -5.23
CA ARG A 206 -7.35 7.60 -6.49
C ARG A 206 -6.03 6.89 -6.23
N VAL A 207 -5.81 5.81 -6.97
CA VAL A 207 -4.54 5.04 -6.98
C VAL A 207 -3.97 5.10 -8.39
N GLU A 208 -2.74 5.57 -8.51
CA GLU A 208 -1.98 5.61 -9.75
C GLU A 208 -0.81 4.64 -9.69
N LEU A 209 -0.65 3.85 -10.74
CA LEU A 209 0.43 2.88 -10.91
C LEU A 209 1.41 3.39 -11.97
N TYR A 210 2.68 3.35 -11.65
CA TYR A 210 3.78 3.74 -12.53
C TYR A 210 4.75 2.58 -12.72
N ASN A 211 5.32 2.49 -13.91
CA ASN A 211 6.37 1.54 -14.21
C ASN A 211 7.77 2.07 -13.80
N THR A 212 8.82 1.28 -14.05
CA THR A 212 10.21 1.64 -13.73
C THR A 212 10.76 2.83 -14.53
N GLN A 213 10.08 3.23 -15.60
CA GLN A 213 10.43 4.40 -16.42
C GLN A 213 9.64 5.65 -16.02
N ASN A 214 8.95 5.63 -14.87
CA ASN A 214 8.06 6.70 -14.39
C ASN A 214 6.89 7.02 -15.34
N LYS A 215 6.51 6.09 -16.22
CA LYS A 215 5.31 6.24 -17.06
C LYS A 215 4.08 5.82 -16.27
N LEU A 216 3.05 6.66 -16.29
CA LEU A 216 1.74 6.29 -15.74
C LEU A 216 1.20 5.10 -16.55
N ALA A 217 1.12 3.95 -15.87
CA ALA A 217 0.66 2.70 -16.46
C ALA A 217 -0.85 2.51 -16.27
N GLY A 218 -1.37 2.92 -15.11
CA GLY A 218 -2.79 2.81 -14.84
C GLY A 218 -3.24 3.73 -13.71
N ALA A 219 -4.54 4.05 -13.70
CA ALA A 219 -5.16 4.76 -12.60
C ALA A 219 -6.57 4.23 -12.32
N THR A 220 -6.85 4.04 -11.03
CA THR A 220 -8.14 3.59 -10.51
C THR A 220 -8.72 4.67 -9.60
N VAL A 221 -10.00 4.96 -9.76
CA VAL A 221 -10.77 5.86 -8.89
C VAL A 221 -11.74 5.02 -8.07
N TYR A 222 -11.81 5.33 -6.76
CA TYR A 222 -12.72 4.72 -5.81
C TYR A 222 -13.83 5.72 -5.46
N GLN A 223 -15.08 5.21 -5.45
CA GLN A 223 -16.29 5.99 -5.19
C GLN A 223 -17.21 5.21 -4.26
N ASN A 224 -18.25 5.88 -3.74
CA ASN A 224 -19.26 5.26 -2.87
C ASN A 224 -18.63 4.55 -1.66
N ILE A 225 -17.56 5.15 -1.12
CA ILE A 225 -16.80 4.57 -0.02
C ILE A 225 -17.66 4.60 1.25
N ARG A 226 -17.84 3.43 1.86
CA ARG A 226 -18.54 3.24 3.12
C ARG A 226 -17.65 2.49 4.08
N VAL A 227 -17.50 2.99 5.30
CA VAL A 227 -16.72 2.35 6.36
C VAL A 227 -17.60 1.99 7.53
N ASN A 228 -17.24 0.93 8.25
CA ASN A 228 -17.86 0.49 9.50
C ASN A 228 -19.37 0.19 9.37
N GLN A 229 -19.81 -0.21 8.18
CA GLN A 229 -21.13 -0.73 7.95
C GLN A 229 -21.13 -2.26 8.06
N PRO A 230 -22.21 -2.88 8.55
CA PRO A 230 -22.29 -4.34 8.65
C PRO A 230 -22.03 -5.02 7.29
N LEU A 231 -21.15 -6.03 7.28
CA LEU A 231 -20.90 -6.90 6.12
C LEU A 231 -21.11 -8.37 6.53
N SER A 232 -21.84 -9.10 5.68
CA SER A 232 -22.02 -10.53 5.86
C SER A 232 -20.72 -11.29 5.62
N ASP A 233 -20.41 -12.27 6.48
CA ASP A 233 -19.28 -13.19 6.30
C ASP A 233 -19.43 -14.05 5.04
N SER A 234 -20.66 -14.23 4.55
CA SER A 234 -20.92 -14.96 3.31
C SER A 234 -20.24 -14.35 2.09
N LEU A 235 -19.93 -13.05 2.11
CA LEU A 235 -19.19 -12.37 1.04
C LEU A 235 -17.75 -12.88 0.90
N PHE A 236 -17.20 -13.47 1.96
CA PHE A 236 -15.80 -13.89 2.06
C PHE A 236 -15.62 -15.41 2.14
N LYS A 237 -16.68 -16.18 1.85
CA LYS A 237 -16.60 -17.65 1.81
C LYS A 237 -15.76 -18.09 0.60
N ILE A 238 -14.88 -19.06 0.85
CA ILE A 238 -14.04 -19.74 -0.13
C ILE A 238 -14.54 -21.17 -0.30
#